data_fe3aef052224e17cfe1bbee70b3efb10
#
_entry.id   fe3aef052224e17cfe1bbee70b3efb10
#
_cell.length_a   1.000
_cell.length_b   1.000
_cell.length_c   1.000
_cell.angle_alpha   90.00
_cell.angle_beta   90.00
_cell.angle_gamma   90.00
#
_symmetry.space_group_name_H-M   'P 1'
#
loop_
_entity.id
_entity.type
_entity.pdbx_description
1 polymer ?
#
loop_
_entity_poly.entity_id
_entity_poly.type
_entity_poly.pdbx_seq_one_letter_code
_entity_poly.pdbx_strand_id
1 'polypeptide(L)'
;MNALPTAHEVKRMLLADPRLSTPELEAAIAGDEALQQFRRQLLRNHDGLARAFAEVAPPPGLADRVILRVRYRRRSTWAAGIAAGVVAVSLSLFMLRHDGPPAIAVAMLDHVVEESGEWADDGEVSAATTVASLQRVGVPFHDLGYRIRHLSECVVNGRTGRHLVMNTPEGLVSFLIMPQRAGEVSRRLELDRGPMQAVLLPASEVAIGVFADRGVNKAGMEAMTRRMFMSKVDEA
;
A
#
# COMPACT_ATOMS: atom_id res chain seq x y z
N MET A 1 1.22 44.24 -29.60
CA MET A 1 1.70 44.18 -31.01
C MET A 1 2.83 43.16 -31.03
N ASN A 2 2.59 42.01 -31.69
CA ASN A 2 3.68 41.04 -31.87
C ASN A 2 4.63 41.56 -32.91
N ALA A 3 5.95 41.53 -32.67
CA ALA A 3 6.96 41.89 -33.65
C ALA A 3 6.89 40.94 -34.84
N LEU A 4 7.05 41.47 -36.04
CA LEU A 4 7.14 40.63 -37.25
C LEU A 4 8.38 39.72 -37.16
N PRO A 5 8.29 38.47 -37.66
CA PRO A 5 9.43 37.55 -37.64
C PRO A 5 10.58 38.08 -38.51
N THR A 6 11.79 37.87 -38.09
CA THR A 6 13.00 38.25 -38.80
C THR A 6 13.17 37.43 -40.10
N ALA A 7 13.91 37.95 -41.09
CA ALA A 7 14.14 37.22 -42.35
C ALA A 7 14.73 35.79 -42.13
N HIS A 8 15.55 35.61 -41.07
CA HIS A 8 16.11 34.32 -40.70
C HIS A 8 15.04 33.35 -40.18
N GLU A 9 14.16 33.84 -39.35
CA GLU A 9 13.05 33.05 -38.83
C GLU A 9 12.06 32.63 -39.93
N VAL A 10 11.73 33.59 -40.83
CA VAL A 10 10.88 33.32 -42.00
C VAL A 10 11.50 32.23 -42.87
N LYS A 11 12.79 32.27 -43.20
CA LYS A 11 13.47 31.22 -43.97
C LYS A 11 13.40 29.87 -43.29
N ARG A 12 13.62 29.82 -41.98
CA ARG A 12 13.54 28.58 -41.21
C ARG A 12 12.11 27.97 -41.21
N MET A 13 11.08 28.82 -41.06
CA MET A 13 9.68 28.39 -41.13
C MET A 13 9.32 27.84 -42.50
N LEU A 14 9.72 28.53 -43.57
CA LEU A 14 9.47 28.10 -44.96
C LEU A 14 10.23 26.82 -45.34
N LEU A 15 11.43 26.60 -44.80
CA LEU A 15 12.15 25.33 -44.96
C LEU A 15 11.45 24.15 -44.29
N ALA A 16 10.78 24.38 -43.16
CA ALA A 16 10.01 23.35 -42.48
C ALA A 16 8.70 23.03 -43.19
N ASP A 17 7.99 24.08 -43.66
CA ASP A 17 6.77 23.94 -44.47
C ASP A 17 6.66 25.11 -45.46
N PRO A 18 6.97 24.89 -46.76
CA PRO A 18 6.87 25.93 -47.79
C PRO A 18 5.45 26.49 -48.03
N ARG A 19 4.42 25.75 -47.58
CA ARG A 19 3.00 26.13 -47.72
C ARG A 19 2.45 26.81 -46.48
N LEU A 20 3.24 26.93 -45.40
CA LEU A 20 2.83 27.61 -44.18
C LEU A 20 2.41 29.07 -44.51
N SER A 21 1.24 29.46 -44.02
CA SER A 21 0.69 30.80 -44.19
C SER A 21 0.05 31.23 -42.87
N THR A 22 0.65 32.26 -42.26
CA THR A 22 0.10 32.99 -41.11
C THR A 22 0.10 34.47 -41.42
N PRO A 23 -0.77 35.31 -40.84
CA PRO A 23 -0.82 36.72 -41.11
C PRO A 23 0.54 37.44 -40.94
N GLU A 24 1.27 37.07 -39.88
CA GLU A 24 2.59 37.67 -39.56
C GLU A 24 3.64 37.24 -40.59
N LEU A 25 3.60 35.97 -41.03
CA LEU A 25 4.52 35.44 -42.04
C LEU A 25 4.27 36.08 -43.41
N GLU A 26 3.03 36.22 -43.82
CA GLU A 26 2.64 36.86 -45.07
C GLU A 26 3.05 38.37 -45.09
N ALA A 27 2.83 39.08 -43.96
CA ALA A 27 3.25 40.46 -43.83
C ALA A 27 4.78 40.63 -43.95
N ALA A 28 5.56 39.73 -43.34
CA ALA A 28 7.01 39.73 -43.42
C ALA A 28 7.50 39.41 -44.84
N ILE A 29 6.87 38.46 -45.55
CA ILE A 29 7.24 38.10 -46.93
C ILE A 29 6.83 39.20 -47.90
N ALA A 30 5.68 39.85 -47.72
CA ALA A 30 5.21 40.91 -48.60
C ALA A 30 6.16 42.11 -48.66
N GLY A 31 6.86 42.42 -47.57
CA GLY A 31 7.82 43.50 -47.48
C GLY A 31 9.25 43.20 -47.97
N ASP A 32 9.53 41.94 -48.36
CA ASP A 32 10.88 41.50 -48.72
C ASP A 32 10.87 40.67 -50.02
N GLU A 33 11.40 41.24 -51.09
CA GLU A 33 11.45 40.58 -52.39
C GLU A 33 12.30 39.29 -52.38
N ALA A 34 13.38 39.26 -51.61
CA ALA A 34 14.26 38.10 -51.49
C ALA A 34 13.55 36.94 -50.78
N LEU A 35 12.70 37.21 -49.80
CA LEU A 35 11.85 36.19 -49.15
C LEU A 35 10.76 35.69 -50.07
N GLN A 36 10.16 36.56 -50.91
CA GLN A 36 9.18 36.16 -51.89
C GLN A 36 9.82 35.23 -52.94
N GLN A 37 11.00 35.55 -53.43
CA GLN A 37 11.72 34.73 -54.39
C GLN A 37 12.12 33.38 -53.76
N PHE A 38 12.60 33.37 -52.53
CA PHE A 38 12.95 32.17 -51.79
C PHE A 38 11.75 31.24 -51.65
N ARG A 39 10.59 31.77 -51.24
CA ARG A 39 9.34 30.96 -51.12
C ARG A 39 8.92 30.40 -52.46
N ARG A 40 8.94 31.20 -53.57
CA ARG A 40 8.60 30.69 -54.90
C ARG A 40 9.52 29.55 -55.34
N GLN A 41 10.81 29.64 -55.00
CA GLN A 41 11.75 28.56 -55.31
C GLN A 41 11.47 27.29 -54.48
N LEU A 42 11.20 27.42 -53.19
CA LEU A 42 10.85 26.28 -52.35
C LEU A 42 9.56 25.58 -52.81
N LEU A 43 8.54 26.33 -53.16
CA LEU A 43 7.27 25.78 -53.71
C LEU A 43 7.49 25.00 -55.01
N ARG A 44 8.28 25.58 -55.96
CA ARG A 44 8.64 24.86 -57.19
C ARG A 44 9.37 23.54 -56.92
N ASN A 45 10.34 23.57 -55.99
CA ASN A 45 11.10 22.38 -55.61
C ASN A 45 10.18 21.34 -54.96
N HIS A 46 9.31 21.77 -54.06
CA HIS A 46 8.36 20.91 -53.37
C HIS A 46 7.38 20.22 -54.37
N ASP A 47 6.82 21.00 -55.31
CA ASP A 47 5.92 20.47 -56.31
C ASP A 47 6.64 19.57 -57.34
N GLY A 48 7.91 19.84 -57.62
CA GLY A 48 8.77 18.97 -58.42
C GLY A 48 9.00 17.61 -57.75
N LEU A 49 9.36 17.64 -56.47
CA LEU A 49 9.52 16.42 -55.67
C LEU A 49 8.22 15.63 -55.53
N ALA A 50 7.10 16.31 -55.27
CA ALA A 50 5.80 15.67 -55.15
C ALA A 50 5.41 14.93 -56.48
N ARG A 51 5.68 15.54 -57.60
CA ARG A 51 5.45 14.88 -58.92
C ARG A 51 6.35 13.67 -59.12
N ALA A 52 7.65 13.81 -58.84
CA ALA A 52 8.60 12.71 -58.97
C ALA A 52 8.23 11.53 -58.07
N PHE A 53 7.74 11.78 -56.84
CA PHE A 53 7.24 10.70 -55.97
C PHE A 53 5.93 10.10 -56.44
N ALA A 54 5.06 10.90 -57.05
CA ALA A 54 3.77 10.37 -57.62
C ALA A 54 3.99 9.43 -58.78
N GLU A 55 5.09 9.60 -59.55
CA GLU A 55 5.45 8.70 -60.65
C GLU A 55 6.06 7.37 -60.19
N VAL A 56 6.49 7.26 -58.92
CA VAL A 56 7.03 6.03 -58.37
C VAL A 56 5.90 5.19 -57.79
N ALA A 57 5.60 4.09 -58.45
CA ALA A 57 4.61 3.16 -57.95
C ALA A 57 5.04 2.56 -56.60
N PRO A 58 4.24 2.67 -55.54
CA PRO A 58 4.62 2.09 -54.23
C PRO A 58 4.75 0.57 -54.36
N PRO A 59 5.68 -0.04 -53.64
CA PRO A 59 5.81 -1.49 -53.65
C PRO A 59 4.50 -2.20 -53.30
N PRO A 60 4.13 -3.29 -53.98
CA PRO A 60 2.90 -4.01 -53.70
C PRO A 60 2.81 -4.43 -52.23
N GLY A 61 1.64 -4.19 -51.61
CA GLY A 61 1.38 -4.52 -50.20
C GLY A 61 2.00 -3.55 -49.18
N LEU A 62 2.61 -2.42 -49.60
CA LEU A 62 3.15 -1.42 -48.64
C LEU A 62 2.04 -0.82 -47.79
N ALA A 63 0.90 -0.46 -48.38
CA ALA A 63 -0.24 0.10 -47.67
C ALA A 63 -0.75 -0.85 -46.59
N ASP A 64 -0.89 -2.12 -46.90
CA ASP A 64 -1.34 -3.13 -45.92
C ASP A 64 -0.34 -3.30 -44.77
N ARG A 65 0.94 -3.32 -45.08
CA ARG A 65 2.00 -3.39 -44.04
C ARG A 65 2.00 -2.19 -43.10
N VAL A 66 1.81 -1.00 -43.64
CA VAL A 66 1.73 0.25 -42.85
C VAL A 66 0.49 0.25 -41.97
N ILE A 67 -0.67 -0.09 -42.53
CA ILE A 67 -1.96 -0.15 -41.82
C ILE A 67 -1.88 -1.20 -40.67
N LEU A 68 -1.34 -2.39 -40.94
CA LEU A 68 -1.17 -3.43 -39.94
C LEU A 68 -0.24 -2.95 -38.79
N ARG A 69 0.87 -2.29 -39.14
CA ARG A 69 1.83 -1.78 -38.14
C ARG A 69 1.23 -0.69 -37.25
N VAL A 70 0.44 0.23 -37.83
CA VAL A 70 -0.26 1.27 -37.07
C VAL A 70 -1.36 0.66 -36.17
N ARG A 71 -2.15 -0.29 -36.69
CA ARG A 71 -3.18 -0.99 -35.90
C ARG A 71 -2.57 -1.80 -34.75
N TYR A 72 -1.46 -2.49 -34.99
CA TYR A 72 -0.76 -3.26 -33.96
C TYR A 72 -0.20 -2.35 -32.86
N ARG A 73 0.46 -1.26 -33.22
CA ARG A 73 0.99 -0.29 -32.26
C ARG A 73 -0.11 0.34 -31.42
N ARG A 74 -1.25 0.67 -32.01
CA ARG A 74 -2.39 1.24 -31.27
C ARG A 74 -3.03 0.22 -30.31
N ARG A 75 -3.11 -1.06 -30.69
CA ARG A 75 -3.61 -2.12 -29.82
C ARG A 75 -2.65 -2.43 -28.66
N SER A 76 -1.35 -2.42 -28.89
CA SER A 76 -0.36 -2.69 -27.85
C SER A 76 -0.32 -1.60 -26.78
N THR A 77 -0.51 -0.33 -27.13
CA THR A 77 -0.58 0.78 -26.15
C THR A 77 -1.85 0.70 -25.30
N TRP A 78 -2.96 0.28 -25.85
CA TRP A 78 -4.21 0.05 -25.09
C TRP A 78 -4.10 -1.13 -24.14
N ALA A 79 -3.53 -2.25 -24.59
CA ALA A 79 -3.30 -3.43 -23.76
C ALA A 79 -2.34 -3.13 -22.60
N ALA A 80 -1.27 -2.38 -22.85
CA ALA A 80 -0.34 -1.95 -21.81
C ALA A 80 -1.00 -1.01 -20.80
N GLY A 81 -1.87 -0.10 -21.23
CA GLY A 81 -2.64 0.80 -20.36
C GLY A 81 -3.62 0.04 -19.46
N ILE A 82 -4.33 -0.95 -19.99
CA ILE A 82 -5.25 -1.79 -19.21
C ILE A 82 -4.48 -2.65 -18.20
N ALA A 83 -3.37 -3.27 -18.61
CA ALA A 83 -2.55 -4.07 -17.71
C ALA A 83 -1.97 -3.23 -16.56
N ALA A 84 -1.45 -2.03 -16.82
CA ALA A 84 -0.98 -1.11 -15.80
C ALA A 84 -2.11 -0.66 -14.86
N GLY A 85 -3.30 -0.41 -15.38
CA GLY A 85 -4.49 -0.07 -14.59
C GLY A 85 -4.91 -1.20 -13.65
N VAL A 86 -4.96 -2.43 -14.15
CA VAL A 86 -5.30 -3.61 -13.34
C VAL A 86 -4.27 -3.83 -12.23
N VAL A 87 -2.97 -3.72 -12.52
CA VAL A 87 -1.91 -3.83 -11.53
C VAL A 87 -2.01 -2.73 -10.47
N ALA A 88 -2.24 -1.48 -10.87
CA ALA A 88 -2.39 -0.37 -9.93
C ALA A 88 -3.63 -0.54 -9.03
N VAL A 89 -4.77 -0.93 -9.58
CA VAL A 89 -5.99 -1.21 -8.80
C VAL A 89 -5.80 -2.40 -7.87
N SER A 90 -5.17 -3.48 -8.35
CA SER A 90 -4.89 -4.67 -7.52
C SER A 90 -3.93 -4.34 -6.37
N LEU A 91 -2.89 -3.54 -6.63
CA LEU A 91 -1.94 -3.10 -5.61
C LEU A 91 -2.61 -2.16 -4.60
N SER A 92 -3.47 -1.24 -5.06
CA SER A 92 -4.24 -0.36 -4.18
C SER A 92 -5.23 -1.13 -3.31
N LEU A 93 -5.96 -2.11 -3.87
CA LEU A 93 -6.85 -2.98 -3.12
C LEU A 93 -6.08 -3.89 -2.15
N PHE A 94 -4.90 -4.35 -2.53
CA PHE A 94 -4.01 -5.11 -1.66
C PHE A 94 -3.54 -4.27 -0.48
N MET A 95 -3.09 -3.03 -0.71
CA MET A 95 -2.69 -2.09 0.34
C MET A 95 -3.87 -1.75 1.26
N LEU A 96 -5.04 -1.43 0.71
CA LEU A 96 -6.25 -1.14 1.51
C LEU A 96 -6.73 -2.34 2.36
N ARG A 97 -6.49 -3.57 1.91
CA ARG A 97 -6.84 -4.78 2.68
C ARG A 97 -5.84 -5.11 3.80
N HIS A 98 -4.63 -4.56 3.75
CA HIS A 98 -3.58 -4.84 4.73
C HIS A 98 -3.52 -3.81 5.87
N ASP A 99 -4.30 -2.74 5.82
CA ASP A 99 -4.33 -1.71 6.87
C ASP A 99 -5.25 -2.05 8.07
N GLY A 100 -6.02 -3.13 7.98
CA GLY A 100 -6.83 -3.61 9.08
C GLY A 100 -6.03 -4.39 10.14
N PRO A 101 -6.53 -4.47 11.38
CA PRO A 101 -5.92 -5.33 12.39
C PRO A 101 -5.94 -6.79 11.92
N PRO A 102 -4.90 -7.59 12.21
CA PRO A 102 -4.86 -9.01 11.89
C PRO A 102 -6.10 -9.75 12.41
N ALA A 103 -6.59 -10.74 11.66
CA ALA A 103 -7.77 -11.49 12.01
C ALA A 103 -7.65 -12.15 13.40
N ILE A 104 -6.46 -12.62 13.78
CA ILE A 104 -6.21 -13.16 15.11
C ILE A 104 -6.39 -12.11 16.20
N ALA A 105 -5.99 -10.87 15.98
CA ALA A 105 -6.12 -9.79 16.96
C ALA A 105 -7.60 -9.44 17.22
N VAL A 106 -8.40 -9.40 16.16
CA VAL A 106 -9.85 -9.19 16.27
C VAL A 106 -10.50 -10.37 17.00
N ALA A 107 -10.15 -11.60 16.64
CA ALA A 107 -10.70 -12.79 17.27
C ALA A 107 -10.33 -12.92 18.75
N MET A 108 -9.11 -12.51 19.14
CA MET A 108 -8.71 -12.47 20.55
C MET A 108 -9.56 -11.46 21.35
N LEU A 109 -9.81 -10.28 20.77
CA LEU A 109 -10.63 -9.26 21.43
C LEU A 109 -12.10 -9.71 21.56
N ASP A 110 -12.64 -10.35 20.52
CA ASP A 110 -14.01 -10.88 20.53
C ASP A 110 -14.18 -11.95 21.61
N HIS A 111 -13.24 -12.90 21.67
CA HIS A 111 -13.24 -13.96 22.69
C HIS A 111 -13.22 -13.41 24.11
N VAL A 112 -12.33 -12.43 24.36
CA VAL A 112 -12.22 -11.83 25.70
C VAL A 112 -13.47 -11.01 26.07
N VAL A 113 -14.10 -10.34 25.11
CA VAL A 113 -15.37 -9.63 25.35
C VAL A 113 -16.51 -10.59 25.68
N GLU A 114 -16.56 -11.74 25.00
CA GLU A 114 -17.57 -12.78 25.26
C GLU A 114 -17.42 -13.43 26.64
N GLU A 115 -16.17 -13.66 27.07
CA GLU A 115 -15.87 -14.29 28.37
C GLU A 115 -15.76 -13.30 29.53
N SER A 116 -15.79 -11.99 29.29
CA SER A 116 -15.58 -10.96 30.33
C SER A 116 -16.54 -11.07 31.52
N GLY A 117 -17.73 -11.62 31.35
CA GLY A 117 -18.68 -11.89 32.43
C GLY A 117 -18.24 -12.98 33.41
N GLU A 118 -17.36 -13.89 33.00
CA GLU A 118 -16.87 -15.02 33.81
C GLU A 118 -15.67 -14.66 34.69
N TRP A 119 -15.06 -13.47 34.48
CA TRP A 119 -13.89 -13.00 35.25
C TRP A 119 -14.20 -12.66 36.70
N ALA A 120 -15.49 -12.65 37.05
CA ALA A 120 -15.94 -12.37 38.42
C ALA A 120 -15.63 -13.51 39.43
N ASP A 121 -15.26 -14.69 38.93
CA ASP A 121 -14.92 -15.82 39.80
C ASP A 121 -13.72 -15.52 40.69
N ASP A 122 -13.89 -15.74 42.01
CA ASP A 122 -12.87 -15.50 43.03
C ASP A 122 -11.86 -16.65 43.15
N GLY A 123 -11.53 -17.28 42.03
CA GLY A 123 -10.51 -18.29 41.92
C GLY A 123 -9.13 -17.77 42.36
N GLU A 124 -8.26 -18.69 42.75
CA GLU A 124 -6.86 -18.41 42.98
C GLU A 124 -6.01 -19.51 42.33
N VAL A 125 -5.14 -19.12 41.43
CA VAL A 125 -4.22 -20.01 40.72
C VAL A 125 -2.80 -19.73 41.22
N SER A 126 -2.07 -20.78 41.59
CA SER A 126 -0.69 -20.60 42.04
C SER A 126 0.22 -20.14 40.90
N ALA A 127 1.22 -19.33 41.21
CA ALA A 127 2.26 -18.93 40.27
C ALA A 127 2.99 -20.14 39.66
N ALA A 128 3.24 -21.20 40.46
CA ALA A 128 3.84 -22.44 39.94
C ALA A 128 3.02 -23.12 38.89
N THR A 129 1.69 -23.19 39.06
CA THR A 129 0.77 -23.73 38.05
C THR A 129 0.80 -22.88 36.76
N THR A 130 0.83 -21.58 36.91
CA THR A 130 0.90 -20.63 35.80
C THR A 130 2.20 -20.78 35.01
N VAL A 131 3.36 -20.81 35.69
CA VAL A 131 4.65 -21.08 35.05
C VAL A 131 4.61 -22.38 34.25
N ALA A 132 4.17 -23.49 34.86
CA ALA A 132 4.12 -24.80 34.22
C ALA A 132 3.15 -24.81 33.00
N SER A 133 2.07 -24.04 33.04
CA SER A 133 1.12 -23.95 31.94
C SER A 133 1.69 -23.15 30.77
N LEU A 134 2.32 -22.01 31.04
CA LEU A 134 2.89 -21.11 30.01
C LEU A 134 4.18 -21.67 29.38
N GLN A 135 5.01 -22.38 30.16
CA GLN A 135 6.16 -23.10 29.62
C GLN A 135 5.77 -24.13 28.55
N ARG A 136 4.61 -24.76 28.66
CA ARG A 136 4.12 -25.73 27.65
C ARG A 136 3.83 -25.07 26.28
N VAL A 137 3.60 -23.77 26.26
CA VAL A 137 3.42 -22.97 25.02
C VAL A 137 4.64 -22.11 24.70
N GLY A 138 5.77 -22.37 25.35
CA GLY A 138 7.05 -21.72 25.05
C GLY A 138 7.14 -20.26 25.56
N VAL A 139 6.26 -19.83 26.46
CA VAL A 139 6.23 -18.45 26.95
C VAL A 139 6.83 -18.39 28.36
N PRO A 140 7.87 -17.56 28.58
CA PRO A 140 8.36 -17.32 29.93
C PRO A 140 7.31 -16.57 30.75
N PHE A 141 7.28 -16.82 32.06
CA PHE A 141 6.45 -16.09 32.98
C PHE A 141 7.24 -15.68 34.19
N HIS A 142 7.30 -14.37 34.43
CA HIS A 142 7.90 -13.79 35.61
C HIS A 142 6.80 -13.32 36.55
N ASP A 143 6.68 -13.98 37.68
CA ASP A 143 5.70 -13.61 38.71
C ASP A 143 6.06 -12.25 39.33
N LEU A 144 5.15 -11.30 39.22
CA LEU A 144 5.25 -9.97 39.82
C LEU A 144 4.51 -9.87 41.15
N GLY A 145 4.03 -11.00 41.71
CA GLY A 145 3.29 -11.05 42.96
C GLY A 145 1.83 -10.63 42.83
N TYR A 146 1.28 -10.60 41.63
CA TYR A 146 -0.12 -10.28 41.41
C TYR A 146 -0.99 -11.53 41.61
N ARG A 147 -2.19 -11.34 42.18
CA ARG A 147 -3.14 -12.45 42.36
C ARG A 147 -3.67 -12.93 41.03
N ILE A 148 -3.40 -14.18 40.68
CA ILE A 148 -3.92 -14.85 39.51
C ILE A 148 -5.29 -15.44 39.86
N ARG A 149 -6.36 -14.96 39.19
CA ARG A 149 -7.73 -15.38 39.46
C ARG A 149 -8.14 -16.57 38.61
N HIS A 150 -7.71 -16.56 37.35
CA HIS A 150 -8.12 -17.55 36.36
C HIS A 150 -6.95 -17.93 35.46
N LEU A 151 -6.88 -19.21 35.10
CA LEU A 151 -5.99 -19.73 34.09
C LEU A 151 -6.69 -20.89 33.39
N SER A 152 -6.96 -20.75 32.10
CA SER A 152 -7.59 -21.80 31.31
C SER A 152 -6.88 -21.98 29.96
N GLU A 153 -7.20 -23.09 29.34
CA GLU A 153 -6.96 -23.30 27.93
C GLU A 153 -8.16 -22.77 27.16
N CYS A 154 -7.94 -22.04 26.11
CA CYS A 154 -8.99 -21.50 25.25
C CYS A 154 -8.70 -21.76 23.77
N VAL A 155 -9.75 -21.74 22.95
CA VAL A 155 -9.62 -21.92 21.50
C VAL A 155 -10.12 -20.66 20.81
N VAL A 156 -9.21 -19.95 20.12
CA VAL A 156 -9.53 -18.76 19.37
C VAL A 156 -9.14 -18.96 17.91
N ASN A 157 -10.10 -18.79 17.02
CA ASN A 157 -9.91 -19.00 15.58
C ASN A 157 -9.27 -20.36 15.23
N GLY A 158 -9.69 -21.43 15.95
CA GLY A 158 -9.18 -22.79 15.75
C GLY A 158 -7.78 -23.05 16.29
N ARG A 159 -7.22 -22.15 17.09
CA ARG A 159 -5.90 -22.30 17.73
C ARG A 159 -6.07 -22.35 19.24
N THR A 160 -5.37 -23.26 19.86
CA THR A 160 -5.34 -23.41 21.32
C THR A 160 -4.34 -22.45 21.92
N GLY A 161 -4.79 -21.63 22.86
CA GLY A 161 -3.99 -20.68 23.61
C GLY A 161 -4.14 -20.81 25.11
N ARG A 162 -3.67 -19.79 25.84
CA ARG A 162 -3.82 -19.67 27.29
C ARG A 162 -4.49 -18.36 27.64
N HIS A 163 -5.50 -18.44 28.47
CA HIS A 163 -6.23 -17.29 29.02
C HIS A 163 -5.89 -17.14 30.51
N LEU A 164 -5.40 -15.99 30.89
CA LEU A 164 -4.95 -15.67 32.24
C LEU A 164 -5.63 -14.38 32.69
N VAL A 165 -6.29 -14.40 33.85
CA VAL A 165 -6.91 -13.21 34.45
C VAL A 165 -6.25 -12.90 35.78
N MET A 166 -5.88 -11.65 36.02
CA MET A 166 -5.12 -11.22 37.18
C MET A 166 -5.66 -9.92 37.76
N ASN A 167 -5.57 -9.80 39.10
CA ASN A 167 -5.69 -8.52 39.79
C ASN A 167 -4.33 -7.81 39.78
N THR A 168 -4.27 -6.64 39.16
CA THR A 168 -3.07 -5.81 39.06
C THR A 168 -3.29 -4.46 39.71
N PRO A 169 -2.26 -3.63 39.88
CA PRO A 169 -2.43 -2.26 40.36
C PRO A 169 -3.31 -1.41 39.46
N GLU A 170 -3.37 -1.72 38.17
CA GLU A 170 -4.21 -1.04 37.20
C GLU A 170 -5.66 -1.53 37.20
N GLY A 171 -5.97 -2.60 37.93
CA GLY A 171 -7.27 -3.25 38.02
C GLY A 171 -7.27 -4.69 37.52
N LEU A 172 -8.42 -5.19 37.15
CA LEU A 172 -8.57 -6.52 36.57
C LEU A 172 -8.10 -6.54 35.14
N VAL A 173 -7.12 -7.40 34.84
CA VAL A 173 -6.49 -7.49 33.52
C VAL A 173 -6.50 -8.93 33.04
N SER A 174 -6.86 -9.10 31.81
CA SER A 174 -6.85 -10.39 31.12
C SER A 174 -5.70 -10.46 30.13
N PHE A 175 -5.03 -11.59 30.07
CA PHE A 175 -3.99 -11.91 29.08
C PHE A 175 -4.42 -13.10 28.26
N LEU A 176 -4.31 -12.97 26.96
CA LEU A 176 -4.53 -14.06 26.04
C LEU A 176 -3.24 -14.31 25.25
N ILE A 177 -2.68 -15.49 25.43
CA ILE A 177 -1.42 -15.90 24.79
C ILE A 177 -1.78 -16.91 23.69
N MET A 178 -1.60 -16.51 22.44
CA MET A 178 -2.00 -17.29 21.30
C MET A 178 -0.84 -17.65 20.40
N PRO A 179 -0.69 -18.90 19.96
CA PRO A 179 0.25 -19.23 18.87
C PRO A 179 -0.06 -18.41 17.64
N GLN A 180 0.96 -17.84 17.01
CA GLN A 180 0.79 -17.06 15.79
C GLN A 180 1.62 -17.63 14.63
N ARG A 181 1.19 -17.35 13.41
CA ARG A 181 2.02 -17.58 12.23
C ARG A 181 3.06 -16.47 12.12
N ALA A 182 4.21 -16.78 11.55
CA ALA A 182 5.26 -15.80 11.36
C ALA A 182 4.73 -14.52 10.68
N GLY A 183 4.91 -13.38 11.35
CA GLY A 183 4.49 -12.06 10.85
C GLY A 183 3.00 -11.73 10.95
N GLU A 184 2.17 -12.57 11.57
CA GLU A 184 0.73 -12.33 11.71
C GLU A 184 0.45 -11.14 12.63
N VAL A 185 1.14 -11.05 13.77
CA VAL A 185 1.21 -9.84 14.59
C VAL A 185 2.67 -9.42 14.58
N SER A 186 3.04 -8.51 13.70
CA SER A 186 4.43 -8.08 13.48
C SER A 186 4.78 -6.77 14.20
N ARG A 187 3.80 -6.10 14.74
CA ARG A 187 3.96 -4.83 15.46
C ARG A 187 2.98 -4.74 16.62
N ARG A 188 3.26 -3.85 17.53
CA ARG A 188 2.31 -3.46 18.57
C ARG A 188 1.01 -2.96 17.96
N LEU A 189 -0.12 -3.44 18.48
CA LEU A 189 -1.46 -3.03 18.05
C LEU A 189 -2.27 -2.56 19.25
N GLU A 190 -3.08 -1.53 19.06
CA GLU A 190 -4.11 -1.12 20.00
C GLU A 190 -5.47 -1.36 19.39
N LEU A 191 -6.36 -1.96 20.15
CA LEU A 191 -7.73 -2.23 19.75
C LEU A 191 -8.68 -1.77 20.87
N ASP A 192 -9.84 -1.28 20.46
CA ASP A 192 -10.90 -0.88 21.40
C ASP A 192 -12.23 -1.45 20.91
N ARG A 193 -12.98 -2.09 21.79
CA ARG A 193 -14.32 -2.61 21.47
C ARG A 193 -15.26 -2.53 22.67
N GLY A 194 -16.34 -1.77 22.53
CA GLY A 194 -17.29 -1.55 23.63
C GLY A 194 -16.59 -1.00 24.87
N PRO A 195 -16.74 -1.61 26.05
CA PRO A 195 -16.08 -1.21 27.28
C PRO A 195 -14.62 -1.63 27.36
N MET A 196 -14.18 -2.57 26.50
CA MET A 196 -12.85 -3.16 26.54
C MET A 196 -11.85 -2.42 25.68
N GLN A 197 -10.62 -2.43 26.12
CA GLN A 197 -9.45 -2.01 25.35
C GLN A 197 -8.37 -3.09 25.40
N ALA A 198 -7.54 -3.16 24.36
CA ALA A 198 -6.47 -4.14 24.25
C ALA A 198 -5.18 -3.54 23.73
N VAL A 199 -4.08 -4.10 24.18
CA VAL A 199 -2.76 -3.94 23.57
C VAL A 199 -2.24 -5.32 23.22
N LEU A 200 -1.93 -5.56 21.94
CA LEU A 200 -1.30 -6.78 21.48
C LEU A 200 0.17 -6.53 21.20
N LEU A 201 1.00 -7.43 21.72
CA LEU A 201 2.44 -7.41 21.55
C LEU A 201 2.89 -8.64 20.74
N PRO A 202 3.72 -8.45 19.71
CA PRO A 202 4.34 -9.57 19.01
C PRO A 202 5.42 -10.18 19.90
N ALA A 203 5.46 -11.52 19.94
CA ALA A 203 6.60 -12.29 20.37
C ALA A 203 6.86 -13.33 19.27
N SER A 204 8.05 -13.96 19.23
CA SER A 204 8.51 -14.74 18.07
C SER A 204 7.49 -15.76 17.54
N GLU A 205 6.90 -16.57 18.42
CA GLU A 205 5.98 -17.66 18.04
C GLU A 205 4.56 -17.45 18.60
N VAL A 206 4.35 -16.42 19.41
CA VAL A 206 3.06 -16.12 20.04
C VAL A 206 2.70 -14.65 19.90
N ALA A 207 1.39 -14.36 19.90
CA ALA A 207 0.85 -13.03 20.14
C ALA A 207 0.36 -12.97 21.59
N ILE A 208 0.75 -11.94 22.31
CA ILE A 208 0.30 -11.69 23.66
C ILE A 208 -0.64 -10.49 23.64
N GLY A 209 -1.92 -10.75 23.89
CA GLY A 209 -2.92 -9.71 24.08
C GLY A 209 -3.12 -9.43 25.55
N VAL A 210 -3.12 -8.16 25.93
CA VAL A 210 -3.52 -7.69 27.25
C VAL A 210 -4.79 -6.86 27.12
N PHE A 211 -5.79 -7.18 27.89
CA PHE A 211 -7.15 -6.65 27.83
C PHE A 211 -7.58 -6.12 29.19
N ALA A 212 -8.25 -4.99 29.21
CA ALA A 212 -8.82 -4.41 30.41
C ALA A 212 -9.98 -3.49 30.07
N ASP A 213 -10.71 -3.04 31.06
CA ASP A 213 -11.73 -2.02 30.90
C ASP A 213 -11.16 -0.70 30.41
N ARG A 214 -11.96 0.08 29.71
CA ARG A 214 -11.60 1.43 29.29
C ARG A 214 -11.30 2.28 30.53
N GLY A 215 -10.18 2.99 30.49
CA GLY A 215 -9.70 3.81 31.59
C GLY A 215 -8.45 3.24 32.27
N VAL A 216 -8.12 1.99 32.05
CA VAL A 216 -6.83 1.42 32.44
C VAL A 216 -5.73 1.99 31.53
N ASN A 217 -4.58 2.34 32.10
CA ASN A 217 -3.48 2.92 31.33
C ASN A 217 -2.84 1.89 30.39
N LYS A 218 -3.02 2.07 29.09
CA LYS A 218 -2.46 1.17 28.05
C LYS A 218 -0.94 1.04 28.14
N ALA A 219 -0.21 2.12 28.46
CA ALA A 219 1.23 2.07 28.63
C ALA A 219 1.63 1.24 29.85
N GLY A 220 0.87 1.33 30.95
CA GLY A 220 1.03 0.48 32.12
C GLY A 220 0.79 -0.99 31.82
N MET A 221 -0.29 -1.31 31.07
CA MET A 221 -0.60 -2.66 30.59
C MET A 221 0.56 -3.25 29.78
N GLU A 222 1.08 -2.48 28.83
CA GLU A 222 2.21 -2.90 28.00
C GLU A 222 3.47 -3.14 28.82
N ALA A 223 3.86 -2.19 29.67
CA ALA A 223 5.05 -2.31 30.52
C ALA A 223 4.98 -3.53 31.44
N MET A 224 3.80 -3.80 32.01
CA MET A 224 3.57 -4.98 32.85
C MET A 224 3.68 -6.26 31.99
N THR A 225 3.06 -6.31 30.82
CA THR A 225 3.11 -7.46 29.90
C THR A 225 4.56 -7.80 29.53
N ARG A 226 5.35 -6.79 29.18
CA ARG A 226 6.77 -6.99 28.86
C ARG A 226 7.55 -7.56 30.04
N ARG A 227 7.34 -7.05 31.24
CA ARG A 227 7.99 -7.56 32.45
C ARG A 227 7.61 -8.98 32.79
N MET A 228 6.37 -9.40 32.48
CA MET A 228 5.87 -10.73 32.84
C MET A 228 6.24 -11.79 31.81
N PHE A 229 6.19 -11.48 30.52
CA PHE A 229 6.20 -12.47 29.45
C PHE A 229 7.36 -12.33 28.45
N MET A 230 8.13 -11.24 28.49
CA MET A 230 9.21 -11.01 27.52
C MET A 230 10.56 -11.09 28.22
N SER A 231 11.49 -11.80 27.62
CA SER A 231 12.88 -11.77 28.06
C SER A 231 13.56 -10.50 27.51
N LYS A 232 14.66 -10.05 28.17
CA LYS A 232 15.44 -8.90 27.67
C LYS A 232 16.00 -9.04 26.25
N VAL A 233 15.92 -10.24 25.68
CA VAL A 233 16.39 -10.54 24.32
C VAL A 233 15.36 -10.12 23.26
N ASP A 234 14.08 -10.01 23.63
CA ASP A 234 12.99 -9.63 22.71
C ASP A 234 12.82 -8.10 22.57
N GLU A 235 13.67 -7.31 23.25
CA GLU A 235 13.63 -5.84 23.25
C GLU A 235 14.61 -5.18 22.24
N ALA A 236 15.34 -5.96 21.41
CA ALA A 236 16.36 -5.45 20.49
C ALA A 236 15.85 -5.29 19.03
#